data_d2c3a2b06b53479c0e6b57c48362b9ab
#
_entry.id   d2c3a2b06b53479c0e6b57c48362b9ab
#
_cell.length_a   1.000
_cell.length_b   1.000
_cell.length_c   1.000
_cell.angle_alpha   90.00
_cell.angle_beta   90.00
_cell.angle_gamma   90.00
#
_symmetry.space_group_name_H-M   'P 1'
#
loop_
_entity.id
_entity.type
_entity.pdbx_description
1 polymer ?
#
loop_
_entity_poly.entity_id
_entity_poly.type
_entity_poly.pdbx_seq_one_letter_code
_entity_poly.pdbx_strand_id
1 'polypeptide(L)'
;MHGTIFSALRDFAEAEFGSGTWPAMLKQAALGDRVYLHVQEYPDVEAMALVLAASSLTGKPVAALLESFGEFIVPELMKMNGHLLLAQWKTLDIIEHTEATIHKVVRVKSPGATPPELKTTRLNFHELRLIYTSPRRMCAFAIGIGRGLAHRFQENIVITQPVCMHQGASHCEILFRKIQ
;
A
#
# COMPACT_ATOMS: atom_id res chain seq x y z
N MET A 1 -6.90 -7.44 -7.57
CA MET A 1 -6.60 -6.07 -6.99
C MET A 1 -7.48 -5.05 -7.70
N HIS A 2 -7.99 -4.05 -6.98
CA HIS A 2 -8.91 -3.06 -7.54
C HIS A 2 -8.21 -2.13 -8.55
N GLY A 3 -8.89 -1.78 -9.64
CA GLY A 3 -8.33 -0.97 -10.73
C GLY A 3 -7.83 0.42 -10.30
N THR A 4 -8.40 0.99 -9.24
CA THR A 4 -7.90 2.24 -8.65
C THR A 4 -6.42 2.14 -8.24
N ILE A 5 -5.97 0.98 -7.74
CA ILE A 5 -4.56 0.77 -7.38
C ILE A 5 -3.67 0.82 -8.61
N PHE A 6 -4.12 0.23 -9.73
CA PHE A 6 -3.38 0.28 -11.00
C PHE A 6 -3.33 1.68 -11.60
N SER A 7 -4.45 2.41 -11.54
CA SER A 7 -4.49 3.82 -12.01
C SER A 7 -3.55 4.69 -11.17
N ALA A 8 -3.58 4.53 -9.84
CA ALA A 8 -2.66 5.25 -8.96
C ALA A 8 -1.19 4.83 -9.19
N LEU A 9 -0.92 3.56 -9.51
CA LEU A 9 0.44 3.10 -9.87
C LEU A 9 0.93 3.74 -11.17
N ARG A 10 0.05 3.91 -12.16
CA ARG A 10 0.36 4.66 -13.38
C ARG A 10 0.72 6.11 -13.04
N ASP A 11 -0.15 6.79 -12.29
CA ASP A 11 0.02 8.18 -11.95
C ASP A 11 1.31 8.40 -11.12
N PHE A 12 1.62 7.49 -10.20
CA PHE A 12 2.89 7.46 -9.49
C PHE A 12 4.09 7.30 -10.43
N ALA A 13 4.03 6.32 -11.34
CA ALA A 13 5.13 6.04 -12.25
C ALA A 13 5.42 7.23 -13.17
N GLU A 14 4.39 7.87 -13.70
CA GLU A 14 4.55 9.04 -14.57
C GLU A 14 4.99 10.30 -13.81
N ALA A 15 4.50 10.49 -12.58
CA ALA A 15 4.92 11.61 -11.75
C ALA A 15 6.37 11.50 -11.28
N GLU A 16 6.82 10.30 -10.90
CA GLU A 16 8.14 10.07 -10.31
C GLU A 16 9.24 9.88 -11.37
N PHE A 17 8.91 9.27 -12.53
CA PHE A 17 9.89 8.85 -13.53
C PHE A 17 9.66 9.48 -14.93
N GLY A 18 8.62 10.28 -15.09
CA GLY A 18 8.30 10.99 -16.31
C GLY A 18 7.31 10.27 -17.22
N SER A 19 6.77 11.07 -18.17
CA SER A 19 5.83 10.58 -19.18
C SER A 19 6.46 9.50 -20.05
N GLY A 20 5.68 8.45 -20.37
CA GLY A 20 6.17 7.29 -21.11
C GLY A 20 6.66 6.13 -20.24
N THR A 21 6.83 6.33 -18.94
CA THR A 21 7.21 5.24 -18.02
C THR A 21 6.13 4.17 -17.96
N TRP A 22 4.86 4.56 -17.90
CA TRP A 22 3.76 3.59 -17.85
C TRP A 22 3.68 2.67 -19.07
N PRO A 23 3.70 3.14 -20.32
CA PRO A 23 3.78 2.27 -21.50
C PRO A 23 5.01 1.37 -21.49
N ALA A 24 6.16 1.86 -21.03
CA ALA A 24 7.36 1.05 -20.92
C ALA A 24 7.20 -0.08 -19.88
N MET A 25 6.58 0.21 -18.74
CA MET A 25 6.26 -0.80 -17.71
C MET A 25 5.31 -1.87 -18.26
N LEU A 26 4.23 -1.49 -18.96
CA LEU A 26 3.30 -2.41 -19.60
C LEU A 26 4.00 -3.34 -20.59
N LYS A 27 4.85 -2.78 -21.44
CA LYS A 27 5.66 -3.54 -22.40
C LYS A 27 6.61 -4.50 -21.72
N GLN A 28 7.34 -4.05 -20.71
CA GLN A 28 8.30 -4.86 -19.94
C GLN A 28 7.61 -5.97 -19.16
N ALA A 29 6.40 -5.72 -18.66
CA ALA A 29 5.57 -6.70 -17.95
C ALA A 29 4.81 -7.66 -18.88
N ALA A 30 4.98 -7.54 -20.22
CA ALA A 30 4.25 -8.32 -21.24
C ALA A 30 2.71 -8.18 -21.12
N LEU A 31 2.22 -7.02 -20.71
CA LEU A 31 0.78 -6.74 -20.55
C LEU A 31 0.17 -6.03 -21.76
N GLY A 32 0.96 -5.69 -22.78
CA GLY A 32 0.52 -5.02 -24.01
C GLY A 32 -0.14 -3.67 -23.72
N ASP A 33 -1.22 -3.36 -24.42
CA ASP A 33 -1.98 -2.11 -24.27
C ASP A 33 -3.06 -2.22 -23.17
N ARG A 34 -2.74 -2.86 -22.05
CA ARG A 34 -3.66 -3.11 -20.93
C ARG A 34 -4.18 -1.80 -20.36
N VAL A 35 -5.51 -1.64 -20.31
CA VAL A 35 -6.20 -0.52 -19.67
C VAL A 35 -6.82 -0.98 -18.37
N TYR A 36 -6.62 -0.22 -17.30
CA TYR A 36 -7.17 -0.50 -15.97
C TYR A 36 -8.29 0.49 -15.65
N LEU A 37 -9.51 -0.04 -15.56
CA LEU A 37 -10.69 0.74 -15.18
C LEU A 37 -10.84 0.74 -13.65
N HIS A 38 -11.12 1.90 -13.07
CA HIS A 38 -11.21 2.09 -11.61
C HIS A 38 -12.19 1.14 -10.92
N VAL A 39 -13.26 0.76 -11.62
CA VAL A 39 -14.38 -0.04 -11.04
C VAL A 39 -14.21 -1.55 -11.21
N GLN A 40 -13.13 -2.00 -11.85
CA GLN A 40 -12.88 -3.43 -12.11
C GLN A 40 -11.80 -3.99 -11.21
N GLU A 41 -11.82 -5.31 -11.05
CA GLU A 41 -10.75 -6.05 -10.38
C GLU A 41 -9.86 -6.73 -11.43
N TYR A 42 -8.57 -6.79 -11.12
CA TYR A 42 -7.53 -7.37 -11.96
C TYR A 42 -6.67 -8.35 -11.17
N PRO A 43 -6.01 -9.31 -11.85
CA PRO A 43 -5.11 -10.25 -11.18
C PRO A 43 -4.00 -9.53 -10.40
N ASP A 44 -3.75 -9.97 -9.18
CA ASP A 44 -2.70 -9.40 -8.32
C ASP A 44 -1.30 -9.54 -8.93
N VAL A 45 -1.09 -10.60 -9.73
CA VAL A 45 0.19 -10.83 -10.43
C VAL A 45 0.54 -9.72 -11.42
N GLU A 46 -0.46 -9.05 -12.03
CA GLU A 46 -0.22 -7.93 -12.94
C GLU A 46 0.41 -6.72 -12.20
N ALA A 47 -0.05 -6.43 -10.98
CA ALA A 47 0.52 -5.36 -10.17
C ALA A 47 1.99 -5.62 -9.81
N MET A 48 2.31 -6.87 -9.43
CA MET A 48 3.70 -7.24 -9.14
C MET A 48 4.57 -7.23 -10.40
N ALA A 49 4.05 -7.67 -11.54
CA ALA A 49 4.76 -7.59 -12.80
C ALA A 49 5.10 -6.14 -13.18
N LEU A 50 4.18 -5.21 -12.98
CA LEU A 50 4.39 -3.78 -13.21
C LEU A 50 5.44 -3.19 -12.25
N VAL A 51 5.41 -3.54 -10.97
CA VAL A 51 6.43 -3.07 -10.01
C VAL A 51 7.81 -3.63 -10.34
N LEU A 52 7.90 -4.91 -10.75
CA LEU A 52 9.15 -5.51 -11.22
C LEU A 52 9.66 -4.84 -12.50
N ALA A 53 8.77 -4.53 -13.42
CA ALA A 53 9.11 -3.77 -14.63
C ALA A 53 9.65 -2.38 -14.28
N ALA A 54 9.00 -1.66 -13.37
CA ALA A 54 9.48 -0.37 -12.87
C ALA A 54 10.88 -0.49 -12.23
N SER A 55 11.10 -1.53 -11.42
CA SER A 55 12.40 -1.79 -10.79
C SER A 55 13.49 -2.01 -11.85
N SER A 56 13.21 -2.81 -12.87
CA SER A 56 14.13 -3.07 -13.98
C SER A 56 14.44 -1.79 -14.79
N LEU A 57 13.44 -0.97 -15.06
CA LEU A 57 13.58 0.25 -15.86
C LEU A 57 14.31 1.38 -15.11
N THR A 58 14.09 1.48 -13.80
CA THR A 58 14.59 2.60 -12.99
C THR A 58 15.86 2.26 -12.19
N GLY A 59 16.18 0.97 -12.06
CA GLY A 59 17.24 0.48 -11.18
C GLY A 59 16.91 0.57 -9.68
N LYS A 60 15.73 1.07 -9.30
CA LYS A 60 15.32 1.17 -7.89
C LYS A 60 14.88 -0.20 -7.35
N PRO A 61 15.24 -0.55 -6.11
CA PRO A 61 14.76 -1.78 -5.47
C PRO A 61 13.23 -1.83 -5.39
N VAL A 62 12.64 -3.01 -5.59
CA VAL A 62 11.18 -3.25 -5.50
C VAL A 62 10.60 -2.73 -4.17
N ALA A 63 11.28 -2.98 -3.05
CA ALA A 63 10.82 -2.51 -1.74
C ALA A 63 10.75 -0.99 -1.67
N ALA A 64 11.76 -0.27 -2.19
CA ALA A 64 11.76 1.18 -2.22
C ALA A 64 10.63 1.75 -3.10
N LEU A 65 10.38 1.13 -4.27
CA LEU A 65 9.27 1.52 -5.14
C LEU A 65 7.91 1.31 -4.46
N LEU A 66 7.73 0.18 -3.79
CA LEU A 66 6.51 -0.11 -3.05
C LEU A 66 6.29 0.86 -1.88
N GLU A 67 7.35 1.23 -1.15
CA GLU A 67 7.25 2.24 -0.08
C GLU A 67 6.86 3.60 -0.64
N SER A 68 7.56 4.09 -1.69
CA SER A 68 7.23 5.37 -2.32
C SER A 68 5.82 5.37 -2.92
N PHE A 69 5.41 4.28 -3.55
CA PHE A 69 4.04 4.15 -4.06
C PHE A 69 3.01 4.11 -2.94
N GLY A 70 3.29 3.42 -1.84
CA GLY A 70 2.42 3.39 -0.66
C GLY A 70 2.19 4.78 -0.06
N GLU A 71 3.23 5.60 -0.01
CA GLU A 71 3.14 6.99 0.43
C GLU A 71 2.33 7.85 -0.56
N PHE A 72 2.63 7.73 -1.85
CA PHE A 72 1.97 8.46 -2.94
C PHE A 72 0.45 8.24 -2.99
N ILE A 73 -0.02 7.01 -2.76
CA ILE A 73 -1.44 6.66 -2.93
C ILE A 73 -2.33 7.14 -1.77
N VAL A 74 -1.78 7.55 -0.63
CA VAL A 74 -2.57 7.91 0.55
C VAL A 74 -3.67 8.94 0.28
N PRO A 75 -3.46 10.04 -0.45
CA PRO A 75 -4.53 10.99 -0.77
C PRO A 75 -5.74 10.32 -1.46
N GLU A 76 -5.49 9.42 -2.40
CA GLU A 76 -6.57 8.70 -3.11
C GLU A 76 -7.28 7.69 -2.20
N LEU A 77 -6.52 6.96 -1.37
CA LEU A 77 -7.11 6.04 -0.37
C LEU A 77 -7.98 6.80 0.64
N MET A 78 -7.55 7.97 1.08
CA MET A 78 -8.32 8.83 1.99
C MET A 78 -9.59 9.39 1.32
N LYS A 79 -9.51 9.77 0.05
CA LYS A 79 -10.67 10.21 -0.72
C LYS A 79 -11.72 9.09 -0.88
N MET A 80 -11.27 7.87 -1.19
CA MET A 80 -12.16 6.73 -1.36
C MET A 80 -12.81 6.27 -0.06
N ASN A 81 -12.06 6.26 1.03
CA ASN A 81 -12.44 5.60 2.29
C ASN A 81 -12.71 6.58 3.43
N GLY A 82 -12.54 7.89 3.22
CA GLY A 82 -12.66 8.90 4.29
C GLY A 82 -14.00 8.88 5.02
N HIS A 83 -15.08 8.49 4.34
CA HIS A 83 -16.41 8.35 4.93
C HIS A 83 -16.53 7.18 5.94
N LEU A 84 -15.55 6.27 5.98
CA LEU A 84 -15.46 5.16 6.93
C LEU A 84 -14.61 5.50 8.16
N LEU A 85 -13.97 6.67 8.16
CA LEU A 85 -13.01 7.08 9.19
C LEU A 85 -13.63 8.11 10.11
N LEU A 86 -13.33 8.06 11.39
CA LEU A 86 -13.74 9.09 12.33
C LEU A 86 -12.86 10.34 12.15
N ALA A 87 -13.47 11.53 12.26
CA ALA A 87 -12.78 12.80 12.01
C ALA A 87 -11.58 13.06 12.94
N GLN A 88 -11.61 12.51 14.16
CA GLN A 88 -10.51 12.62 15.13
C GLN A 88 -9.37 11.63 14.90
N TRP A 89 -9.54 10.62 14.04
CA TRP A 89 -8.51 9.63 13.79
C TRP A 89 -7.32 10.23 13.05
N LYS A 90 -6.13 9.86 13.52
CA LYS A 90 -4.86 10.20 12.91
C LYS A 90 -4.12 8.93 12.48
N THR A 91 -2.84 9.02 12.21
CA THR A 91 -2.03 7.94 11.63
C THR A 91 -2.23 6.60 12.32
N LEU A 92 -1.95 6.52 13.61
CA LEU A 92 -2.01 5.23 14.34
C LEU A 92 -3.45 4.71 14.43
N ASP A 93 -4.43 5.59 14.58
CA ASP A 93 -5.83 5.20 14.70
C ASP A 93 -6.37 4.61 13.38
N ILE A 94 -6.01 5.23 12.25
CA ILE A 94 -6.39 4.73 10.93
C ILE A 94 -5.77 3.36 10.68
N ILE A 95 -4.47 3.19 10.96
CA ILE A 95 -3.79 1.89 10.81
C ILE A 95 -4.45 0.84 11.71
N GLU A 96 -4.72 1.17 12.98
CA GLU A 96 -5.35 0.27 13.96
C GLU A 96 -6.70 -0.25 13.51
N HIS A 97 -7.53 0.64 12.92
CA HIS A 97 -8.90 0.32 12.59
C HIS A 97 -9.11 -0.10 11.12
N THR A 98 -8.07 -0.08 10.26
CA THR A 98 -8.17 -0.40 8.82
C THR A 98 -8.83 -1.76 8.58
N GLU A 99 -8.46 -2.80 9.34
CA GLU A 99 -9.01 -4.15 9.16
C GLU A 99 -10.52 -4.19 9.44
N ALA A 100 -10.95 -3.59 10.55
CA ALA A 100 -12.33 -3.62 10.99
C ALA A 100 -13.26 -2.68 10.19
N THR A 101 -12.70 -1.70 9.49
CA THR A 101 -13.43 -0.70 8.72
C THR A 101 -13.25 -0.93 7.22
N ILE A 102 -12.11 -0.49 6.66
CA ILE A 102 -11.86 -0.45 5.22
C ILE A 102 -11.84 -1.88 4.63
N HIS A 103 -11.01 -2.77 5.18
CA HIS A 103 -10.88 -4.13 4.63
C HIS A 103 -12.16 -4.95 4.76
N LYS A 104 -12.90 -4.78 5.85
CA LYS A 104 -14.21 -5.41 6.02
C LYS A 104 -15.19 -4.97 4.92
N VAL A 105 -15.24 -3.66 4.64
CA VAL A 105 -16.10 -3.12 3.58
C VAL A 105 -15.65 -3.61 2.20
N VAL A 106 -14.35 -3.64 1.94
CA VAL A 106 -13.79 -4.16 0.68
C VAL A 106 -14.21 -5.62 0.45
N ARG A 107 -14.08 -6.50 1.45
CA ARG A 107 -14.50 -7.91 1.33
C ARG A 107 -16.00 -8.08 1.08
N VAL A 108 -16.82 -7.18 1.64
CA VAL A 108 -18.29 -7.22 1.43
C VAL A 108 -18.67 -6.73 0.04
N LYS A 109 -18.08 -5.62 -0.41
CA LYS A 109 -18.42 -4.99 -1.71
C LYS A 109 -17.78 -5.68 -2.91
N SER A 110 -16.63 -6.32 -2.70
CA SER A 110 -15.83 -6.97 -3.74
C SER A 110 -15.47 -8.40 -3.29
N PRO A 111 -16.36 -9.39 -3.44
CA PRO A 111 -16.14 -10.76 -2.93
C PRO A 111 -14.87 -11.44 -3.45
N GLY A 112 -14.34 -11.00 -4.62
CA GLY A 112 -13.08 -11.48 -5.19
C GLY A 112 -11.83 -10.78 -4.63
N ALA A 113 -12.01 -9.69 -3.91
CA ALA A 113 -10.88 -8.94 -3.35
C ALA A 113 -10.30 -9.64 -2.11
N THR A 114 -9.00 -9.78 -2.09
CA THR A 114 -8.24 -10.39 -0.99
C THR A 114 -7.29 -9.37 -0.36
N PRO A 115 -7.79 -8.37 0.39
CA PRO A 115 -6.90 -7.46 1.10
C PRO A 115 -6.01 -8.24 2.08
N PRO A 116 -4.84 -7.70 2.48
CA PRO A 116 -4.02 -8.34 3.50
C PRO A 116 -4.81 -8.53 4.79
N GLU A 117 -4.45 -9.55 5.55
CA GLU A 117 -4.93 -9.71 6.93
C GLU A 117 -4.05 -8.83 7.84
N LEU A 118 -4.70 -7.96 8.61
CA LEU A 118 -4.05 -7.04 9.53
C LEU A 118 -4.51 -7.33 10.96
N LYS A 119 -3.55 -7.61 11.86
CA LYS A 119 -3.80 -7.70 13.30
C LYS A 119 -2.99 -6.63 14.00
N THR A 120 -3.67 -5.72 14.64
CA THR A 120 -3.06 -4.57 15.32
C THR A 120 -3.11 -4.73 16.84
N THR A 121 -2.09 -4.20 17.50
CA THR A 121 -2.03 -4.08 18.96
C THR A 121 -1.49 -2.71 19.31
N ARG A 122 -2.31 -1.88 19.96
CA ARG A 122 -1.87 -0.61 20.52
C ARG A 122 -1.01 -0.90 21.75
N LEU A 123 0.30 -0.65 21.64
CA LEU A 123 1.23 -0.91 22.75
C LEU A 123 1.18 0.18 23.81
N ASN A 124 1.01 1.44 23.35
CA ASN A 124 0.79 2.61 24.19
C ASN A 124 0.25 3.76 23.32
N PHE A 125 0.08 4.95 23.89
CA PHE A 125 -0.46 6.11 23.18
C PHE A 125 0.34 6.50 21.92
N HIS A 126 1.63 6.21 21.89
CA HIS A 126 2.55 6.60 20.82
C HIS A 126 3.00 5.43 19.95
N GLU A 127 2.60 4.19 20.25
CA GLU A 127 3.15 3.02 19.58
C GLU A 127 2.08 1.97 19.24
N LEU A 128 2.14 1.51 17.99
CA LEU A 128 1.27 0.49 17.43
C LEU A 128 2.11 -0.61 16.78
N ARG A 129 1.79 -1.86 17.10
CA ARG A 129 2.30 -3.04 16.39
C ARG A 129 1.26 -3.52 15.39
N LEU A 130 1.69 -3.75 14.15
CA LEU A 130 0.93 -4.33 13.07
C LEU A 130 1.53 -5.67 12.67
N ILE A 131 0.76 -6.74 12.76
CA ILE A 131 1.04 -8.02 12.11
C ILE A 131 0.36 -8.01 10.74
N TYR A 132 1.17 -8.11 9.70
CA TYR A 132 0.74 -8.09 8.30
C TYR A 132 0.93 -9.47 7.69
N THR A 133 -0.13 -10.05 7.13
CA THR A 133 -0.09 -11.33 6.41
C THR A 133 -0.75 -11.19 5.05
N SER A 134 -0.02 -11.55 3.98
CA SER A 134 -0.57 -11.53 2.62
C SER A 134 0.26 -12.41 1.70
N PRO A 135 -0.37 -13.21 0.81
CA PRO A 135 0.36 -13.94 -0.22
C PRO A 135 1.11 -13.03 -1.20
N ARG A 136 0.69 -11.76 -1.32
CA ARG A 136 1.35 -10.74 -2.16
C ARG A 136 2.66 -10.23 -1.59
N ARG A 137 2.93 -10.42 -0.29
CA ARG A 137 4.15 -9.96 0.41
C ARG A 137 4.51 -8.49 0.18
N MET A 138 3.49 -7.62 0.12
CA MET A 138 3.66 -6.17 -0.13
C MET A 138 3.78 -5.37 1.18
N CYS A 139 4.56 -5.85 2.16
CA CYS A 139 4.74 -5.17 3.45
C CYS A 139 5.39 -3.78 3.29
N ALA A 140 6.28 -3.61 2.33
CA ALA A 140 6.87 -2.32 2.00
C ALA A 140 5.81 -1.29 1.58
N PHE A 141 4.78 -1.70 0.82
CA PHE A 141 3.64 -0.84 0.48
C PHE A 141 2.86 -0.41 1.73
N ALA A 142 2.64 -1.32 2.68
CA ALA A 142 1.98 -0.99 3.95
C ALA A 142 2.82 0.00 4.80
N ILE A 143 4.15 -0.13 4.80
CA ILE A 143 5.08 0.84 5.42
C ILE A 143 4.92 2.21 4.77
N GLY A 144 4.91 2.28 3.44
CA GLY A 144 4.70 3.50 2.68
C GLY A 144 3.38 4.18 3.01
N ILE A 145 2.27 3.43 3.08
CA ILE A 145 0.97 3.97 3.51
C ILE A 145 1.09 4.58 4.92
N GLY A 146 1.76 3.92 5.85
CA GLY A 146 1.98 4.45 7.20
C GLY A 146 2.73 5.79 7.20
N ARG A 147 3.77 5.93 6.36
CA ARG A 147 4.49 7.21 6.16
C ARG A 147 3.60 8.29 5.56
N GLY A 148 2.88 7.95 4.50
CA GLY A 148 1.99 8.89 3.83
C GLY A 148 0.87 9.41 4.74
N LEU A 149 0.33 8.55 5.62
CA LEU A 149 -0.61 8.97 6.67
C LEU A 149 0.06 9.93 7.66
N ALA A 150 1.28 9.62 8.12
CA ALA A 150 2.02 10.49 9.02
C ALA A 150 2.30 11.86 8.39
N HIS A 151 2.72 11.93 7.13
CA HIS A 151 2.89 13.18 6.40
C HIS A 151 1.58 13.96 6.29
N ARG A 152 0.48 13.29 5.97
CA ARG A 152 -0.83 13.94 5.88
C ARG A 152 -1.27 14.58 7.19
N PHE A 153 -0.99 13.95 8.32
CA PHE A 153 -1.36 14.44 9.65
C PHE A 153 -0.25 15.26 10.33
N GLN A 154 0.86 15.52 9.62
CA GLN A 154 2.01 16.26 10.14
C GLN A 154 2.55 15.62 11.44
N GLU A 155 2.57 14.29 11.48
CA GLU A 155 3.08 13.51 12.60
C GLU A 155 4.45 12.94 12.26
N ASN A 156 5.41 13.07 13.18
CA ASN A 156 6.70 12.40 13.05
C ASN A 156 6.57 10.95 13.51
N ILE A 157 7.00 10.01 12.66
CA ILE A 157 6.88 8.59 12.92
C ILE A 157 8.17 7.85 12.57
N VAL A 158 8.56 6.95 13.43
CA VAL A 158 9.60 5.93 13.16
C VAL A 158 8.88 4.62 12.88
N ILE A 159 9.24 3.98 11.76
CA ILE A 159 8.69 2.69 11.36
C ILE A 159 9.84 1.69 11.31
N THR A 160 9.68 0.56 12.01
CA THR A 160 10.63 -0.55 12.00
C THR A 160 9.93 -1.85 11.67
N GLN A 161 10.64 -2.78 11.05
CA GLN A 161 10.11 -4.10 10.67
C GLN A 161 11.06 -5.20 11.18
N PRO A 162 10.90 -5.65 12.45
CA PRO A 162 11.78 -6.66 13.03
C PRO A 162 11.56 -8.06 12.46
N VAL A 163 10.36 -8.35 11.91
CA VAL A 163 10.02 -9.65 11.30
C VAL A 163 9.48 -9.43 9.90
N CYS A 164 9.96 -10.19 8.92
CA CYS A 164 9.57 -10.04 7.53
C CYS A 164 9.39 -11.38 6.80
N MET A 165 8.29 -11.52 6.06
CA MET A 165 8.01 -12.69 5.21
C MET A 165 9.05 -12.89 4.12
N HIS A 166 9.72 -11.82 3.65
CA HIS A 166 10.81 -11.93 2.68
C HIS A 166 12.07 -12.58 3.29
N GLN A 167 12.14 -12.66 4.63
CA GLN A 167 13.22 -13.33 5.37
C GLN A 167 12.80 -14.70 5.89
N GLY A 168 11.72 -15.28 5.35
CA GLY A 168 11.27 -16.63 5.68
C GLY A 168 10.24 -16.73 6.81
N ALA A 169 9.83 -15.60 7.41
CA ALA A 169 8.79 -15.61 8.43
C ALA A 169 7.38 -15.84 7.83
N SER A 170 6.44 -16.31 8.64
CA SER A 170 5.04 -16.52 8.24
C SER A 170 4.24 -15.23 8.08
N HIS A 171 4.71 -14.14 8.68
CA HIS A 171 4.08 -12.81 8.67
C HIS A 171 5.16 -11.72 8.73
N CYS A 172 4.75 -10.47 8.56
CA CYS A 172 5.60 -9.32 8.88
C CYS A 172 5.11 -8.66 10.17
N GLU A 173 6.04 -8.26 11.03
CA GLU A 173 5.76 -7.39 12.17
C GLU A 173 6.30 -5.99 11.87
N ILE A 174 5.41 -5.00 11.93
CA ILE A 174 5.73 -3.60 11.66
C ILE A 174 5.36 -2.78 12.90
N LEU A 175 6.33 -2.05 13.42
CA LEU A 175 6.15 -1.16 14.57
C LEU A 175 6.10 0.28 14.08
N PHE A 176 5.05 0.99 14.46
CA PHE A 176 4.86 2.41 14.19
C PHE A 176 4.96 3.16 15.51
N ARG A 177 5.96 4.05 15.64
CA ARG A 177 6.18 4.85 16.84
C ARG A 177 6.16 6.34 16.49
N LYS A 178 5.22 7.08 17.09
CA LYS A 178 5.22 8.55 17.03
C LYS A 178 6.35 9.09 17.90
N ILE A 179 7.13 10.01 17.33
CA ILE A 179 8.15 10.78 18.06
C ILE A 179 7.64 12.22 18.23
N GLN A 180 7.91 12.77 19.40
CA GLN A 180 7.56 14.16 19.73
C GLN A 180 8.42 15.15 18.95
#